data_c85f7c0f6bac32d8cd0e631fabc2919a
#
_entry.id   c85f7c0f6bac32d8cd0e631fabc2919a
#
_cell.length_a   1.000
_cell.length_b   1.000
_cell.length_c   1.000
_cell.angle_alpha   90.00
_cell.angle_beta   90.00
_cell.angle_gamma   90.00
#
_symmetry.space_group_name_H-M   'P 1'
#
loop_
_entity.id
_entity.type
_entity.pdbx_description
1 polymer ?
#
loop_
_entity_poly.entity_id
_entity_poly.type
_entity_poly.pdbx_seq_one_letter_code
_entity_poly.pdbx_strand_id
1 'polypeptide(L)'
;MQGGWSGDDASRARIDVHHHFTAPAWVDWAEREGLVVREELPWWARWDLDSTLALMDRVGIATAVLNPTMQDRYRSAAQAREGLTVVFEALSDLIAAHPGRFAVLGPAVLDHPEVTTWALRHAFDELGAVGISVKANYNGVYLGDPSYDNLFAQLDERATVLFTHPLDLPSGPPGSPTVPGIPNFMCDFLLDTTRAAVNLIRSKTLDRYPHLSVVLPHAGGFLPQIATRMKAFGDFCTPPLDAARVQDYLHRFYYDTAGPMAPAGTLVSTAGADRILFGTDWPAASADIITAFTVPAIETDPVLTDRRRRGINRANALHLMPSLGRA
;
A
#
# COMPACT_ATOMS: atom_id res chain seq x y z
N MET A 1 8.98 -30.81 -4.90
CA MET A 1 7.67 -31.29 -5.37
C MET A 1 6.84 -30.05 -5.63
N GLN A 2 6.62 -29.72 -6.91
CA GLN A 2 5.77 -28.59 -7.32
C GLN A 2 4.30 -29.02 -7.07
N GLY A 3 3.73 -28.56 -5.98
CA GLY A 3 2.29 -28.67 -5.74
C GLY A 3 1.55 -27.66 -6.58
N GLY A 4 1.15 -28.03 -7.78
CA GLY A 4 0.25 -27.25 -8.62
C GLY A 4 -1.09 -27.10 -7.90
N TRP A 5 -1.50 -25.89 -7.61
CA TRP A 5 -2.80 -25.55 -7.06
C TRP A 5 -3.87 -25.83 -8.11
N SER A 6 -4.84 -26.67 -7.81
CA SER A 6 -5.99 -26.90 -8.68
C SER A 6 -6.89 -25.66 -8.69
N GLY A 7 -7.37 -25.23 -9.85
CA GLY A 7 -8.05 -23.94 -10.08
C GLY A 7 -9.38 -23.68 -9.35
N ASP A 8 -9.83 -24.53 -8.43
CA ASP A 8 -11.08 -24.38 -7.69
C ASP A 8 -10.96 -23.80 -6.29
N ASP A 9 -9.75 -23.58 -5.78
CA ASP A 9 -9.55 -23.07 -4.42
C ASP A 9 -8.95 -21.65 -4.41
N ALA A 10 -9.74 -20.67 -4.84
CA ALA A 10 -9.35 -19.27 -4.85
C ALA A 10 -9.07 -18.69 -3.44
N SER A 11 -9.52 -19.37 -2.38
CA SER A 11 -9.19 -19.05 -0.98
C SER A 11 -7.77 -19.44 -0.63
N ARG A 12 -7.14 -20.31 -1.43
CA ARG A 12 -5.77 -20.81 -1.25
C ARG A 12 -4.81 -20.29 -2.31
N ALA A 13 -5.16 -19.22 -3.02
CA ALA A 13 -4.31 -18.60 -4.03
C ALA A 13 -4.39 -17.09 -3.93
N ARG A 14 -4.46 -16.55 -2.70
CA ARG A 14 -4.56 -15.13 -2.43
C ARG A 14 -3.36 -14.38 -2.99
N ILE A 15 -3.62 -13.16 -3.46
CA ILE A 15 -2.59 -12.17 -3.71
C ILE A 15 -2.70 -11.12 -2.61
N ASP A 16 -1.68 -11.04 -1.77
CA ASP A 16 -1.57 -10.06 -0.70
C ASP A 16 -0.91 -8.79 -1.23
N VAL A 17 -1.68 -7.71 -1.40
CA VAL A 17 -1.16 -6.47 -1.97
C VAL A 17 -0.56 -5.53 -0.92
N HIS A 18 -0.68 -5.84 0.36
CA HIS A 18 -0.17 -5.05 1.47
C HIS A 18 0.68 -5.91 2.41
N HIS A 19 1.94 -6.05 2.04
CA HIS A 19 2.89 -6.91 2.72
C HIS A 19 4.20 -6.16 2.90
N HIS A 20 4.49 -5.73 4.12
CA HIS A 20 5.69 -4.95 4.40
C HIS A 20 6.97 -5.78 4.21
N PHE A 21 8.00 -5.09 3.76
CA PHE A 21 9.33 -5.66 3.60
C PHE A 21 10.38 -4.68 4.09
N THR A 22 11.17 -5.08 5.06
CA THR A 22 12.38 -4.36 5.47
C THR A 22 13.57 -5.24 5.15
N ALA A 23 14.36 -4.86 4.15
CA ALA A 23 15.52 -5.63 3.75
C ALA A 23 16.55 -5.71 4.88
N PRO A 24 16.96 -6.89 5.36
CA PRO A 24 17.99 -7.00 6.39
C PRO A 24 19.30 -6.30 5.99
N ALA A 25 19.71 -6.42 4.72
CA ALA A 25 20.87 -5.74 4.19
C ALA A 25 20.77 -4.20 4.27
N TRP A 26 19.55 -3.66 4.08
CA TRP A 26 19.32 -2.24 4.26
C TRP A 26 19.42 -1.82 5.74
N VAL A 27 18.95 -2.65 6.67
CA VAL A 27 19.11 -2.39 8.11
C VAL A 27 20.60 -2.33 8.48
N ASP A 28 21.40 -3.29 7.98
CA ASP A 28 22.86 -3.31 8.18
C ASP A 28 23.54 -2.04 7.63
N TRP A 29 23.13 -1.61 6.45
CA TRP A 29 23.62 -0.39 5.82
C TRP A 29 23.17 0.87 6.59
N ALA A 30 21.88 0.97 6.90
CA ALA A 30 21.31 2.15 7.58
C ALA A 30 21.88 2.35 9.00
N GLU A 31 22.20 1.26 9.70
CA GLU A 31 22.86 1.30 11.00
C GLU A 31 24.28 1.84 10.88
N ARG A 32 25.08 1.39 9.90
CA ARG A 32 26.41 1.94 9.60
C ARG A 32 26.35 3.42 9.22
N GLU A 33 25.30 3.83 8.52
CA GLU A 33 25.05 5.23 8.15
C GLU A 33 24.49 6.09 9.32
N GLY A 34 24.16 5.47 10.46
CA GLY A 34 23.58 6.15 11.60
C GLY A 34 22.17 6.70 11.33
N LEU A 35 21.40 6.01 10.47
CA LEU A 35 20.01 6.32 10.18
C LEU A 35 19.04 5.58 11.11
N VAL A 36 19.43 4.40 11.58
CA VAL A 36 18.65 3.56 12.50
C VAL A 36 19.55 3.00 13.60
N VAL A 37 18.93 2.66 14.72
CA VAL A 37 19.49 1.83 15.78
C VAL A 37 18.72 0.52 15.76
N ARG A 38 19.40 -0.59 15.51
CA ARG A 38 18.78 -1.92 15.28
C ARG A 38 17.87 -2.36 16.43
N GLU A 39 18.31 -2.14 17.65
CA GLU A 39 17.57 -2.53 18.86
C GLU A 39 16.27 -1.73 19.03
N GLU A 40 16.23 -0.52 18.49
CA GLU A 40 15.08 0.40 18.53
C GLU A 40 14.10 0.20 17.38
N LEU A 41 14.44 -0.67 16.40
CA LEU A 41 13.53 -0.96 15.31
C LEU A 41 12.22 -1.56 15.84
N PRO A 42 11.08 -1.01 15.40
CA PRO A 42 9.78 -1.55 15.79
C PRO A 42 9.60 -2.98 15.25
N TRP A 43 8.69 -3.73 15.85
CA TRP A 43 8.45 -5.14 15.48
C TRP A 43 8.16 -5.31 13.99
N TRP A 44 7.42 -4.40 13.38
CA TRP A 44 7.04 -4.46 11.97
C TRP A 44 8.20 -4.24 10.99
N ALA A 45 9.30 -3.67 11.45
CA ALA A 45 10.52 -3.50 10.65
C ALA A 45 11.50 -4.69 10.80
N ARG A 46 11.18 -5.68 11.64
CA ARG A 46 12.01 -6.89 11.84
C ARG A 46 11.52 -8.00 10.93
N TRP A 47 11.76 -7.83 9.63
CA TRP A 47 11.32 -8.80 8.63
C TRP A 47 12.15 -10.09 8.67
N ASP A 48 11.48 -11.24 8.52
CA ASP A 48 12.08 -12.57 8.50
C ASP A 48 11.41 -13.41 7.41
N LEU A 49 12.24 -14.09 6.59
CA LEU A 49 11.77 -14.86 5.44
C LEU A 49 10.99 -16.09 5.84
N ASP A 50 11.49 -16.86 6.82
CA ASP A 50 10.87 -18.13 7.20
C ASP A 50 9.49 -17.91 7.81
N SER A 51 9.35 -16.92 8.69
CA SER A 51 8.07 -16.54 9.27
C SER A 51 7.09 -15.97 8.23
N THR A 52 7.60 -15.24 7.25
CA THR A 52 6.82 -14.72 6.12
C THR A 52 6.26 -15.87 5.27
N LEU A 53 7.11 -16.81 4.84
CA LEU A 53 6.67 -17.95 4.05
C LEU A 53 5.69 -18.85 4.85
N ALA A 54 5.96 -19.04 6.16
CA ALA A 54 5.07 -19.81 7.03
C ALA A 54 3.68 -19.18 7.16
N LEU A 55 3.60 -17.84 7.28
CA LEU A 55 2.32 -17.14 7.27
C LEU A 55 1.62 -17.30 5.92
N MET A 56 2.33 -17.05 4.83
CA MET A 56 1.76 -17.16 3.48
C MET A 56 1.15 -18.55 3.25
N ASP A 57 1.86 -19.61 3.64
CA ASP A 57 1.36 -20.98 3.51
C ASP A 57 0.17 -21.25 4.44
N ARG A 58 0.22 -20.76 5.67
CA ARG A 58 -0.85 -20.91 6.67
C ARG A 58 -2.18 -20.31 6.23
N VAL A 59 -2.16 -19.14 5.58
CA VAL A 59 -3.38 -18.43 5.20
C VAL A 59 -3.65 -18.45 3.69
N GLY A 60 -2.90 -19.25 2.93
CA GLY A 60 -3.11 -19.47 1.50
C GLY A 60 -2.75 -18.28 0.62
N ILE A 61 -1.72 -17.52 0.97
CA ILE A 61 -1.16 -16.48 0.10
C ILE A 61 -0.21 -17.12 -0.90
N ALA A 62 -0.59 -17.10 -2.17
CA ALA A 62 0.26 -17.58 -3.26
C ALA A 62 1.36 -16.57 -3.56
N THR A 63 1.01 -15.30 -3.65
CA THR A 63 1.93 -14.20 -3.97
C THR A 63 1.73 -13.04 -3.00
N ALA A 64 2.81 -12.55 -2.40
CA ALA A 64 2.84 -11.32 -1.63
C ALA A 64 3.48 -10.20 -2.47
N VAL A 65 2.79 -9.06 -2.58
CA VAL A 65 3.33 -7.85 -3.20
C VAL A 65 4.03 -7.05 -2.11
N LEU A 66 5.35 -7.10 -2.13
CA LEU A 66 6.19 -6.49 -1.11
C LEU A 66 6.14 -4.97 -1.19
N ASN A 67 5.86 -4.34 -0.07
CA ASN A 67 5.92 -2.90 0.13
C ASN A 67 7.17 -2.59 0.97
N PRO A 68 8.27 -2.08 0.37
CA PRO A 68 9.48 -1.78 1.10
C PRO A 68 9.23 -0.70 2.15
N THR A 69 9.38 -1.07 3.42
CA THR A 69 9.36 -0.14 4.54
C THR A 69 10.80 0.28 4.81
N MET A 70 11.08 1.55 4.66
CA MET A 70 12.43 2.08 4.82
C MET A 70 12.36 3.50 5.36
N GLN A 71 13.50 4.04 5.77
CA GLN A 71 13.57 5.45 6.12
C GLN A 71 13.22 6.31 4.92
N ASP A 72 12.36 7.27 5.16
CA ASP A 72 11.91 8.27 4.18
C ASP A 72 12.75 9.54 4.28
N ARG A 73 13.71 9.59 5.22
CA ARG A 73 14.55 10.77 5.48
C ARG A 73 16.01 10.41 5.33
N TYR A 74 16.54 10.68 4.16
CA TYR A 74 17.96 10.62 3.89
C TYR A 74 18.59 12.02 3.99
N ARG A 75 19.86 12.09 4.35
CA ARG A 75 20.59 13.36 4.50
C ARG A 75 20.97 13.98 3.16
N SER A 76 20.99 13.19 2.09
CA SER A 76 21.35 13.64 0.74
C SER A 76 20.79 12.71 -0.33
N ALA A 77 20.71 13.21 -1.55
CA ALA A 77 20.35 12.41 -2.73
C ALA A 77 21.30 11.23 -2.97
N ALA A 78 22.60 11.41 -2.70
CA ALA A 78 23.58 10.32 -2.83
C ALA A 78 23.30 9.20 -1.84
N GLN A 79 23.05 9.52 -0.56
CA GLN A 79 22.70 8.54 0.47
C GLN A 79 21.37 7.87 0.16
N ALA A 80 20.37 8.62 -0.34
CA ALA A 80 19.07 8.06 -0.74
C ALA A 80 19.25 7.05 -1.87
N ARG A 81 20.07 7.38 -2.87
CA ARG A 81 20.35 6.48 -3.99
C ARG A 81 21.08 5.21 -3.54
N GLU A 82 22.06 5.34 -2.65
CA GLU A 82 22.79 4.18 -2.10
C GLU A 82 21.86 3.26 -1.30
N GLY A 83 21.08 3.82 -0.38
CA GLY A 83 20.11 3.05 0.41
C GLY A 83 19.05 2.34 -0.46
N LEU A 84 18.55 3.02 -1.50
CA LEU A 84 17.63 2.40 -2.47
C LEU A 84 18.28 1.28 -3.27
N THR A 85 19.57 1.44 -3.65
CA THR A 85 20.31 0.39 -4.37
C THR A 85 20.35 -0.89 -3.53
N VAL A 86 20.68 -0.78 -2.24
CA VAL A 86 20.70 -1.94 -1.31
C VAL A 86 19.31 -2.60 -1.22
N VAL A 87 18.23 -1.81 -1.19
CA VAL A 87 16.87 -2.36 -1.18
C VAL A 87 16.55 -3.09 -2.49
N PHE A 88 16.88 -2.51 -3.64
CA PHE A 88 16.63 -3.11 -4.95
C PHE A 88 17.40 -4.43 -5.14
N GLU A 89 18.67 -4.49 -4.73
CA GLU A 89 19.48 -5.71 -4.77
C GLU A 89 18.84 -6.80 -3.90
N ALA A 90 18.45 -6.49 -2.66
CA ALA A 90 17.80 -7.44 -1.77
C ALA A 90 16.45 -7.95 -2.32
N LEU A 91 15.66 -7.09 -2.96
CA LEU A 91 14.40 -7.48 -3.60
C LEU A 91 14.65 -8.38 -4.81
N SER A 92 15.63 -8.05 -5.64
CA SER A 92 16.02 -8.85 -6.82
C SER A 92 16.42 -10.26 -6.41
N ASP A 93 17.29 -10.39 -5.41
CA ASP A 93 17.73 -11.68 -4.88
C ASP A 93 16.57 -12.50 -4.31
N LEU A 94 15.68 -11.85 -3.56
CA LEU A 94 14.51 -12.50 -2.94
C LEU A 94 13.53 -13.03 -4.00
N ILE A 95 13.23 -12.24 -5.04
CA ILE A 95 12.34 -12.64 -6.14
C ILE A 95 12.95 -13.78 -6.93
N ALA A 96 14.25 -13.71 -7.22
CA ALA A 96 14.97 -14.76 -7.94
C ALA A 96 15.02 -16.09 -7.16
N ALA A 97 15.18 -16.02 -5.83
CA ALA A 97 15.21 -17.20 -4.97
C ALA A 97 13.83 -17.84 -4.77
N HIS A 98 12.74 -17.07 -4.88
CA HIS A 98 11.37 -17.52 -4.61
C HIS A 98 10.40 -17.13 -5.75
N PRO A 99 10.56 -17.70 -6.95
CA PRO A 99 9.74 -17.36 -8.11
C PRO A 99 8.25 -17.53 -7.84
N GLY A 100 7.46 -16.53 -8.21
CA GLY A 100 6.00 -16.52 -8.04
C GLY A 100 5.50 -16.26 -6.60
N ARG A 101 6.38 -16.34 -5.58
CA ARG A 101 5.96 -16.06 -4.19
C ARG A 101 5.97 -14.56 -3.88
N PHE A 102 6.82 -13.79 -4.52
CA PHE A 102 6.95 -12.36 -4.28
C PHE A 102 6.85 -11.56 -5.57
N ALA A 103 6.16 -10.45 -5.50
CA ALA A 103 6.20 -9.33 -6.42
C ALA A 103 6.51 -8.07 -5.62
N VAL A 104 6.75 -6.93 -6.26
CA VAL A 104 7.22 -5.75 -5.54
C VAL A 104 6.55 -4.47 -6.00
N LEU A 105 6.29 -3.58 -5.04
CA LEU A 105 6.09 -2.16 -5.25
C LEU A 105 7.46 -1.47 -5.12
N GLY A 106 7.87 -0.73 -6.15
CA GLY A 106 9.11 0.02 -6.08
C GLY A 106 9.05 1.12 -5.02
N PRO A 107 10.09 1.31 -4.20
CA PRO A 107 10.16 2.45 -3.28
C PRO A 107 10.43 3.76 -4.04
N ALA A 108 9.92 4.88 -3.51
CA ALA A 108 10.22 6.22 -3.98
C ALA A 108 10.53 7.14 -2.78
N VAL A 109 11.43 8.10 -2.98
CA VAL A 109 11.86 9.06 -1.96
C VAL A 109 11.53 10.47 -2.45
N LEU A 110 10.36 10.97 -2.07
CA LEU A 110 9.80 12.19 -2.66
C LEU A 110 10.57 13.48 -2.28
N ASP A 111 11.39 13.43 -1.23
CA ASP A 111 12.29 14.55 -0.84
C ASP A 111 13.44 14.75 -1.84
N HIS A 112 13.70 13.77 -2.72
CA HIS A 112 14.76 13.80 -3.72
C HIS A 112 14.19 13.44 -5.11
N PRO A 113 13.58 14.40 -5.85
CA PRO A 113 12.86 14.12 -7.10
C PRO A 113 13.72 13.44 -8.19
N GLU A 114 15.00 13.79 -8.28
CA GLU A 114 15.94 13.16 -9.21
C GLU A 114 16.22 11.68 -8.86
N VAL A 115 16.31 11.37 -7.56
CA VAL A 115 16.46 9.99 -7.07
C VAL A 115 15.17 9.23 -7.31
N THR A 116 14.01 9.84 -7.07
CA THR A 116 12.70 9.24 -7.37
C THR A 116 12.59 8.88 -8.85
N THR A 117 12.94 9.77 -9.77
CA THR A 117 12.92 9.49 -11.22
C THR A 117 13.83 8.34 -11.61
N TRP A 118 15.00 8.23 -11.00
CA TRP A 118 15.91 7.10 -11.18
C TRP A 118 15.31 5.80 -10.59
N ALA A 119 14.75 5.87 -9.37
CA ALA A 119 14.16 4.72 -8.69
C ALA A 119 12.97 4.13 -9.46
N LEU A 120 12.12 4.99 -10.05
CA LEU A 120 11.01 4.57 -10.91
C LEU A 120 11.51 3.75 -12.11
N ARG A 121 12.54 4.24 -12.80
CA ARG A 121 13.11 3.50 -13.93
C ARG A 121 13.70 2.17 -13.49
N HIS A 122 14.49 2.16 -12.43
CA HIS A 122 15.08 0.93 -11.90
C HIS A 122 14.00 -0.07 -11.47
N ALA A 123 12.97 0.38 -10.75
CA ALA A 123 11.89 -0.48 -10.29
C ALA A 123 11.13 -1.13 -11.45
N PHE A 124 10.76 -0.37 -12.48
CA PHE A 124 9.97 -0.91 -13.60
C PHE A 124 10.81 -1.65 -14.64
N ASP A 125 11.95 -1.08 -15.02
CA ASP A 125 12.68 -1.54 -16.19
C ASP A 125 13.68 -2.67 -15.84
N GLU A 126 14.15 -2.74 -14.59
CA GLU A 126 15.13 -3.75 -14.14
C GLU A 126 14.51 -4.77 -13.17
N LEU A 127 13.70 -4.33 -12.19
CA LEU A 127 13.12 -5.20 -11.18
C LEU A 127 11.74 -5.78 -11.57
N GLY A 128 11.05 -5.19 -12.56
CA GLY A 128 9.71 -5.62 -12.96
C GLY A 128 8.64 -5.31 -11.92
N ALA A 129 8.78 -4.20 -11.18
CA ALA A 129 7.82 -3.78 -10.16
C ALA A 129 6.39 -3.65 -10.73
N VAL A 130 5.40 -4.04 -9.95
CA VAL A 130 3.98 -4.00 -10.33
C VAL A 130 3.33 -2.64 -10.05
N GLY A 131 4.04 -1.74 -9.40
CA GLY A 131 3.64 -0.39 -9.04
C GLY A 131 4.69 0.29 -8.17
N ILE A 132 4.34 1.44 -7.62
CA ILE A 132 5.22 2.22 -6.72
C ILE A 132 4.52 2.43 -5.39
N SER A 133 5.26 2.35 -4.30
CA SER A 133 4.79 2.68 -2.95
C SER A 133 5.30 4.04 -2.51
N VAL A 134 4.39 4.86 -1.96
CA VAL A 134 4.70 6.17 -1.37
C VAL A 134 3.92 6.39 -0.08
N LYS A 135 4.39 7.30 0.75
CA LYS A 135 3.65 7.73 1.94
C LYS A 135 2.51 8.67 1.57
N ALA A 136 1.46 8.71 2.40
CA ALA A 136 0.30 9.58 2.23
C ALA A 136 0.67 11.08 2.31
N ASN A 137 1.70 11.40 3.10
CA ASN A 137 2.28 12.73 3.19
C ASN A 137 3.80 12.67 3.39
N TYR A 138 4.49 13.75 3.00
CA TYR A 138 5.90 14.00 3.31
C TYR A 138 6.01 15.37 3.98
N ASN A 139 6.46 15.40 5.23
CA ASN A 139 6.58 16.62 6.02
C ASN A 139 5.28 17.47 6.04
N GLY A 140 4.11 16.81 6.03
CA GLY A 140 2.81 17.46 6.01
C GLY A 140 2.30 17.89 4.63
N VAL A 141 3.07 17.67 3.57
CA VAL A 141 2.62 17.86 2.19
C VAL A 141 1.96 16.56 1.72
N TYR A 142 0.65 16.61 1.56
CA TYR A 142 -0.16 15.45 1.17
C TYR A 142 -0.11 15.16 -0.33
N LEU A 143 -0.25 13.89 -0.70
CA LEU A 143 -0.42 13.48 -2.10
C LEU A 143 -1.56 14.28 -2.75
N GLY A 144 -1.37 14.69 -4.00
CA GLY A 144 -2.24 15.63 -4.72
C GLY A 144 -1.72 17.08 -4.69
N ASP A 145 -0.64 17.37 -3.94
CA ASP A 145 0.07 18.63 -4.07
C ASP A 145 0.78 18.72 -5.42
N PRO A 146 0.81 19.91 -6.06
CA PRO A 146 1.50 20.08 -7.36
C PRO A 146 2.98 19.73 -7.36
N SER A 147 3.66 19.75 -6.21
CA SER A 147 5.06 19.32 -6.11
C SER A 147 5.28 17.86 -6.51
N TYR A 148 4.24 17.03 -6.49
CA TYR A 148 4.27 15.63 -6.88
C TYR A 148 3.77 15.37 -8.32
N ASP A 149 3.45 16.41 -9.08
CA ASP A 149 2.91 16.27 -10.44
C ASP A 149 3.86 15.50 -11.38
N ASN A 150 5.16 15.67 -11.23
CA ASN A 150 6.15 14.92 -12.02
C ASN A 150 6.10 13.40 -11.71
N LEU A 151 5.87 13.00 -10.45
CA LEU A 151 5.68 11.60 -10.10
C LEU A 151 4.39 11.07 -10.75
N PHE A 152 3.27 11.78 -10.59
CA PHE A 152 1.99 11.35 -11.13
C PHE A 152 2.02 11.23 -12.65
N ALA A 153 2.66 12.16 -13.36
CA ALA A 153 2.83 12.11 -14.83
C ALA A 153 3.60 10.84 -15.26
N GLN A 154 4.74 10.55 -14.63
CA GLN A 154 5.53 9.36 -14.94
C GLN A 154 4.78 8.05 -14.68
N LEU A 155 3.92 8.01 -13.65
CA LEU A 155 3.10 6.84 -13.33
C LEU A 155 1.90 6.72 -14.28
N ASP A 156 1.30 7.83 -14.67
CA ASP A 156 0.20 7.88 -15.65
C ASP A 156 0.64 7.41 -17.03
N GLU A 157 1.81 7.87 -17.51
CA GLU A 157 2.41 7.42 -18.78
C GLU A 157 2.62 5.90 -18.83
N ARG A 158 2.89 5.28 -17.68
CA ARG A 158 3.05 3.83 -17.55
C ARG A 158 1.75 3.09 -17.28
N ALA A 159 0.63 3.78 -17.11
CA ALA A 159 -0.67 3.23 -16.72
C ALA A 159 -0.54 2.27 -15.51
N THR A 160 0.13 2.70 -14.46
CA THR A 160 0.57 1.85 -13.36
C THR A 160 -0.10 2.18 -12.02
N VAL A 161 0.31 1.47 -10.99
CA VAL A 161 -0.26 1.54 -9.65
C VAL A 161 0.59 2.42 -8.73
N LEU A 162 -0.07 3.34 -8.04
CA LEU A 162 0.44 4.04 -6.87
C LEU A 162 -0.21 3.45 -5.62
N PHE A 163 0.57 2.75 -4.83
CA PHE A 163 0.16 2.29 -3.51
C PHE A 163 0.53 3.35 -2.48
N THR A 164 -0.46 3.81 -1.70
CA THR A 164 -0.21 4.78 -0.63
C THR A 164 -0.04 4.06 0.71
N HIS A 165 0.72 4.63 1.62
CA HIS A 165 0.80 4.14 2.99
C HIS A 165 0.73 5.31 3.97
N PRO A 166 -0.04 5.21 5.06
CA PRO A 166 -0.11 6.27 6.05
C PRO A 166 1.22 6.49 6.77
N LEU A 167 1.37 7.66 7.31
CA LEU A 167 2.45 8.09 8.18
C LEU A 167 1.84 8.78 9.40
N ASP A 168 2.67 9.14 10.37
CA ASP A 168 2.24 9.98 11.49
C ASP A 168 1.61 11.29 11.01
N LEU A 169 0.58 11.74 11.71
CA LEU A 169 -0.04 13.01 11.38
C LEU A 169 0.97 14.17 11.55
N PRO A 170 0.96 15.16 10.66
CA PRO A 170 1.96 16.26 10.68
C PRO A 170 1.92 17.12 11.92
N SER A 171 0.90 17.02 12.76
CA SER A 171 0.64 17.89 13.92
C SER A 171 1.34 17.49 15.21
N GLY A 172 2.13 16.42 15.22
CA GLY A 172 2.81 15.92 16.41
C GLY A 172 4.29 15.64 16.20
N PRO A 173 5.04 15.39 17.27
CA PRO A 173 6.40 14.86 17.16
C PRO A 173 6.36 13.50 16.43
N PRO A 174 7.32 13.21 15.53
CA PRO A 174 7.40 11.93 14.84
C PRO A 174 7.38 10.76 15.84
N GLY A 175 6.59 9.72 15.53
CA GLY A 175 6.46 8.52 16.36
C GLY A 175 5.60 8.69 17.63
N SER A 176 5.08 9.89 17.88
CA SER A 176 4.24 10.15 19.07
C SER A 176 2.76 10.04 18.74
N PRO A 177 1.96 9.28 19.52
CA PRO A 177 0.52 9.21 19.29
C PRO A 177 -0.14 10.58 19.60
N THR A 178 -1.13 10.95 18.78
CA THR A 178 -1.92 12.17 18.97
C THR A 178 -2.68 12.13 20.30
N VAL A 179 -3.13 10.95 20.69
CA VAL A 179 -3.77 10.73 22.00
C VAL A 179 -2.88 9.80 22.83
N PRO A 180 -2.36 10.24 23.99
CA PRO A 180 -1.51 9.39 24.83
C PRO A 180 -2.19 8.07 25.18
N GLY A 181 -1.47 6.96 24.99
CA GLY A 181 -1.98 5.61 25.27
C GLY A 181 -2.80 4.97 24.14
N ILE A 182 -3.05 5.67 23.03
CA ILE A 182 -3.68 5.11 21.83
C ILE A 182 -2.62 5.07 20.72
N PRO A 183 -2.23 3.89 20.21
CA PRO A 183 -1.26 3.80 19.13
C PRO A 183 -1.75 4.53 17.85
N ASN A 184 -0.84 5.17 17.11
CA ASN A 184 -1.15 5.93 15.87
C ASN A 184 -1.90 5.08 14.84
N PHE A 185 -1.55 3.80 14.71
CA PHE A 185 -2.20 2.91 13.75
C PHE A 185 -3.68 2.63 14.07
N MET A 186 -4.14 2.90 15.30
CA MET A 186 -5.55 2.71 15.68
C MET A 186 -6.48 3.72 15.01
N CYS A 187 -6.08 4.98 14.91
CA CYS A 187 -6.92 6.08 14.39
C CYS A 187 -6.16 6.98 13.41
N ASP A 188 -4.95 7.42 13.78
CA ASP A 188 -4.24 8.48 13.09
C ASP A 188 -3.85 8.07 11.67
N PHE A 189 -3.42 6.82 11.47
CA PHE A 189 -3.08 6.28 10.15
C PHE A 189 -4.30 6.24 9.22
N LEU A 190 -5.48 5.88 9.75
CA LEU A 190 -6.72 5.92 8.97
C LEU A 190 -7.08 7.34 8.56
N LEU A 191 -6.85 8.32 9.45
CA LEU A 191 -7.08 9.73 9.16
C LEU A 191 -6.08 10.27 8.15
N ASP A 192 -4.82 9.85 8.22
CA ASP A 192 -3.77 10.26 7.27
C ASP A 192 -4.08 9.78 5.85
N THR A 193 -4.44 8.50 5.68
CA THR A 193 -4.95 7.95 4.42
C THR A 193 -6.14 8.74 3.89
N THR A 194 -7.09 9.06 4.77
CA THR A 194 -8.28 9.82 4.40
C THR A 194 -7.93 11.22 3.88
N ARG A 195 -7.02 11.92 4.55
CA ARG A 195 -6.55 13.26 4.12
C ARG A 195 -5.90 13.22 2.74
N ALA A 196 -5.03 12.23 2.50
CA ALA A 196 -4.39 12.05 1.19
C ALA A 196 -5.43 11.80 0.10
N ALA A 197 -6.39 10.90 0.33
CA ALA A 197 -7.43 10.58 -0.64
C ALA A 197 -8.32 11.80 -0.95
N VAL A 198 -8.77 12.54 0.07
CA VAL A 198 -9.55 13.77 -0.12
C VAL A 198 -8.74 14.83 -0.88
N ASN A 199 -7.43 14.94 -0.61
CA ASN A 199 -6.57 15.88 -1.32
C ASN A 199 -6.37 15.50 -2.79
N LEU A 200 -6.20 14.22 -3.12
CA LEU A 200 -6.14 13.72 -4.50
C LEU A 200 -7.43 14.05 -5.28
N ILE A 201 -8.59 13.95 -4.64
CA ILE A 201 -9.88 14.34 -5.23
C ILE A 201 -9.94 15.85 -5.41
N ARG A 202 -9.65 16.63 -4.36
CA ARG A 202 -9.72 18.10 -4.36
C ARG A 202 -8.80 18.73 -5.42
N SER A 203 -7.60 18.22 -5.55
CA SER A 203 -6.61 18.70 -6.53
C SER A 203 -6.86 18.21 -7.96
N LYS A 204 -7.92 17.40 -8.17
CA LYS A 204 -8.26 16.76 -9.44
C LYS A 204 -7.11 15.92 -10.02
N THR A 205 -6.28 15.34 -9.15
CA THR A 205 -5.15 14.50 -9.58
C THR A 205 -5.64 13.33 -10.43
N LEU A 206 -6.73 12.65 -10.03
CA LEU A 206 -7.29 11.54 -10.79
C LEU A 206 -7.88 11.95 -12.16
N ASP A 207 -8.24 13.23 -12.36
CA ASP A 207 -8.69 13.74 -13.64
C ASP A 207 -7.52 14.10 -14.55
N ARG A 208 -6.46 14.68 -13.98
CA ARG A 208 -5.25 15.06 -14.72
C ARG A 208 -4.42 13.84 -15.14
N TYR A 209 -4.50 12.76 -14.36
CA TYR A 209 -3.76 11.52 -14.56
C TYR A 209 -4.75 10.33 -14.64
N PRO A 210 -5.46 10.18 -15.79
CA PRO A 210 -6.57 9.24 -15.94
C PRO A 210 -6.15 7.77 -15.96
N HIS A 211 -4.90 7.46 -16.30
CA HIS A 211 -4.37 6.09 -16.36
C HIS A 211 -3.71 5.65 -15.06
N LEU A 212 -3.48 6.57 -14.13
CA LEU A 212 -2.96 6.27 -12.81
C LEU A 212 -4.01 5.55 -11.96
N SER A 213 -3.68 4.39 -11.42
CA SER A 213 -4.48 3.67 -10.43
C SER A 213 -3.92 3.89 -9.04
N VAL A 214 -4.76 4.28 -8.08
CA VAL A 214 -4.33 4.54 -6.69
C VAL A 214 -4.95 3.51 -5.76
N VAL A 215 -4.13 2.83 -4.97
CA VAL A 215 -4.55 1.90 -3.92
C VAL A 215 -4.44 2.61 -2.56
N LEU A 216 -5.55 2.65 -1.86
CA LEU A 216 -5.66 3.19 -0.50
C LEU A 216 -5.63 2.04 0.50
N PRO A 217 -4.71 2.04 1.47
CA PRO A 217 -4.61 1.00 2.47
C PRO A 217 -5.73 1.09 3.52
N HIS A 218 -5.89 0.02 4.30
CA HIS A 218 -6.80 -0.04 5.45
C HIS A 218 -8.24 0.38 5.09
N ALA A 219 -8.78 -0.22 4.02
CA ALA A 219 -10.12 0.09 3.46
C ALA A 219 -10.32 1.58 3.11
N GLY A 220 -9.22 2.30 2.81
CA GLY A 220 -9.25 3.73 2.52
C GLY A 220 -9.44 4.63 3.74
N GLY A 221 -9.14 4.11 4.94
CA GLY A 221 -9.33 4.82 6.19
C GLY A 221 -10.79 5.15 6.45
N PHE A 222 -11.10 6.41 6.68
CA PHE A 222 -12.48 6.90 6.88
C PHE A 222 -13.13 7.42 5.60
N LEU A 223 -12.47 7.33 4.43
CA LEU A 223 -12.98 7.89 3.17
C LEU A 223 -14.39 7.37 2.82
N PRO A 224 -14.67 6.06 2.89
CA PRO A 224 -16.01 5.54 2.60
C PRO A 224 -17.11 6.12 3.51
N GLN A 225 -16.81 6.35 4.77
CA GLN A 225 -17.75 6.87 5.76
C GLN A 225 -18.06 8.36 5.60
N ILE A 226 -17.11 9.13 5.04
CA ILE A 226 -17.27 10.58 4.87
C ILE A 226 -17.80 10.99 3.49
N ALA A 227 -18.14 10.06 2.60
CA ALA A 227 -18.62 10.33 1.25
C ALA A 227 -19.79 11.33 1.19
N THR A 228 -20.81 11.10 2.02
CA THR A 228 -21.96 12.02 2.11
C THR A 228 -21.54 13.39 2.64
N ARG A 229 -20.62 13.43 3.60
CA ARG A 229 -20.08 14.68 4.15
C ARG A 229 -19.31 15.47 3.07
N MET A 230 -18.54 14.80 2.24
CA MET A 230 -17.84 15.42 1.11
C MET A 230 -18.81 16.04 0.10
N LYS A 231 -19.94 15.37 -0.19
CA LYS A 231 -21.00 15.91 -1.05
C LYS A 231 -21.66 17.14 -0.44
N ALA A 232 -21.94 17.11 0.87
CA ALA A 232 -22.67 18.18 1.56
C ALA A 232 -21.81 19.44 1.82
N PHE A 233 -20.51 19.27 2.02
CA PHE A 233 -19.61 20.36 2.44
C PHE A 233 -18.48 20.62 1.43
N GLY A 234 -18.54 20.04 0.23
CA GLY A 234 -17.50 20.18 -0.80
C GLY A 234 -17.23 21.62 -1.22
N ASP A 235 -18.25 22.47 -1.18
CA ASP A 235 -18.14 23.89 -1.54
C ASP A 235 -17.24 24.70 -0.58
N PHE A 236 -17.00 24.21 0.64
CA PHE A 236 -16.06 24.84 1.57
C PHE A 236 -14.58 24.50 1.29
N CYS A 237 -14.32 23.58 0.36
CA CYS A 237 -12.96 23.30 -0.06
C CYS A 237 -12.44 24.36 -1.05
N THR A 238 -11.12 24.48 -1.15
CA THR A 238 -10.45 25.34 -2.13
C THR A 238 -9.42 24.54 -2.92
N PRO A 239 -9.64 24.28 -4.23
CA PRO A 239 -10.88 24.51 -4.98
C PRO A 239 -12.06 23.65 -4.43
N PRO A 240 -13.32 24.03 -4.73
CA PRO A 240 -14.50 23.27 -4.34
C PRO A 240 -14.49 21.85 -4.89
N LEU A 241 -15.02 20.89 -4.11
CA LEU A 241 -15.28 19.54 -4.60
C LEU A 241 -16.58 19.52 -5.42
N ASP A 242 -16.53 18.82 -6.56
CA ASP A 242 -17.75 18.55 -7.31
C ASP A 242 -18.54 17.43 -6.62
N ALA A 243 -19.62 17.82 -5.95
CA ALA A 243 -20.48 16.90 -5.20
C ALA A 243 -21.06 15.78 -6.08
N ALA A 244 -21.35 16.06 -7.36
CA ALA A 244 -21.89 15.06 -8.29
C ALA A 244 -20.85 13.98 -8.63
N ARG A 245 -19.56 14.32 -8.60
CA ARG A 245 -18.47 13.41 -8.95
C ARG A 245 -17.84 12.66 -7.78
N VAL A 246 -18.22 12.98 -6.55
CA VAL A 246 -17.63 12.30 -5.37
C VAL A 246 -17.75 10.78 -5.50
N GLN A 247 -18.91 10.26 -5.94
CA GLN A 247 -19.09 8.82 -6.09
C GLN A 247 -18.17 8.21 -7.16
N ASP A 248 -17.97 8.91 -8.27
CA ASP A 248 -17.07 8.47 -9.35
C ASP A 248 -15.63 8.40 -8.85
N TYR A 249 -15.18 9.39 -8.08
CA TYR A 249 -13.84 9.37 -7.48
C TYR A 249 -13.65 8.20 -6.52
N LEU A 250 -14.67 7.88 -5.70
CA LEU A 250 -14.57 6.73 -4.81
C LEU A 250 -14.42 5.41 -5.58
N HIS A 251 -15.06 5.28 -6.74
CA HIS A 251 -14.91 4.13 -7.63
C HIS A 251 -13.58 4.12 -8.43
N ARG A 252 -12.85 5.23 -8.45
CA ARG A 252 -11.54 5.33 -9.11
C ARG A 252 -10.42 4.75 -8.25
N PHE A 253 -10.56 4.79 -6.93
CA PHE A 253 -9.62 4.18 -6.02
C PHE A 253 -9.80 2.67 -5.94
N TYR A 254 -8.70 1.99 -5.62
CA TYR A 254 -8.71 0.65 -5.08
C TYR A 254 -8.48 0.71 -3.56
N TYR A 255 -8.92 -0.32 -2.85
CA TYR A 255 -8.89 -0.38 -1.39
C TYR A 255 -8.40 -1.75 -0.96
N ASP A 256 -7.47 -1.82 -0.02
CA ASP A 256 -7.08 -3.12 0.52
C ASP A 256 -7.86 -3.47 1.79
N THR A 257 -7.67 -4.70 2.26
CA THR A 257 -8.29 -5.22 3.48
C THR A 257 -7.31 -5.32 4.64
N ALA A 258 -6.14 -4.71 4.52
CA ALA A 258 -5.08 -4.76 5.50
C ALA A 258 -5.51 -4.11 6.83
N GLY A 259 -5.00 -4.69 7.92
CA GLY A 259 -5.51 -4.38 9.24
C GLY A 259 -7.00 -4.79 9.36
N PRO A 260 -7.47 -5.32 10.46
CA PRO A 260 -8.83 -5.81 10.57
C PRO A 260 -9.85 -4.68 10.44
N MET A 261 -10.35 -4.47 9.23
CA MET A 261 -11.38 -3.48 8.89
C MET A 261 -12.69 -4.19 8.58
N ALA A 262 -13.70 -3.86 9.33
CA ALA A 262 -15.06 -4.42 9.15
C ALA A 262 -16.10 -3.29 9.16
N PRO A 263 -17.28 -3.51 8.57
CA PRO A 263 -17.64 -4.62 7.69
C PRO A 263 -17.33 -4.30 6.21
N ALA A 264 -17.06 -5.33 5.41
CA ALA A 264 -16.86 -5.21 3.97
C ALA A 264 -18.06 -4.58 3.23
N GLY A 265 -19.25 -4.68 3.81
CA GLY A 265 -20.47 -4.11 3.25
C GLY A 265 -20.41 -2.62 2.97
N THR A 266 -19.81 -1.81 3.85
CA THR A 266 -19.64 -0.37 3.61
C THR A 266 -18.75 -0.13 2.41
N LEU A 267 -17.64 -0.84 2.32
CA LEU A 267 -16.69 -0.70 1.22
C LEU A 267 -17.29 -1.18 -0.10
N VAL A 268 -18.00 -2.32 -0.10
CA VAL A 268 -18.72 -2.82 -1.28
C VAL A 268 -19.78 -1.84 -1.78
N SER A 269 -20.55 -1.22 -0.87
CA SER A 269 -21.59 -0.26 -1.24
C SER A 269 -21.02 1.07 -1.75
N THR A 270 -19.84 1.46 -1.29
CA THR A 270 -19.22 2.75 -1.60
C THR A 270 -18.31 2.65 -2.84
N ALA A 271 -17.48 1.62 -2.92
CA ALA A 271 -16.45 1.48 -3.95
C ALA A 271 -16.75 0.38 -4.98
N GLY A 272 -17.61 -0.58 -4.66
CA GLY A 272 -17.78 -1.78 -5.47
C GLY A 272 -16.81 -2.90 -5.08
N ALA A 273 -17.26 -4.15 -5.17
CA ALA A 273 -16.45 -5.30 -4.78
C ALA A 273 -15.23 -5.54 -5.69
N ASP A 274 -15.26 -5.04 -6.92
CA ASP A 274 -14.18 -5.10 -7.92
C ASP A 274 -13.02 -4.15 -7.62
N ARG A 275 -13.19 -3.25 -6.66
CA ARG A 275 -12.18 -2.28 -6.20
C ARG A 275 -11.50 -2.69 -4.89
N ILE A 276 -11.89 -3.84 -4.33
CA ILE A 276 -11.33 -4.31 -3.06
C ILE A 276 -10.26 -5.37 -3.36
N LEU A 277 -9.11 -5.24 -2.68
CA LEU A 277 -7.94 -6.10 -2.82
C LEU A 277 -7.64 -6.75 -1.47
N PHE A 278 -7.20 -8.01 -1.47
CA PHE A 278 -6.76 -8.65 -0.24
C PHE A 278 -5.41 -8.07 0.20
N GLY A 279 -5.30 -7.70 1.46
CA GLY A 279 -4.07 -7.22 2.10
C GLY A 279 -4.01 -7.67 3.55
N THR A 280 -2.83 -7.99 4.08
CA THR A 280 -2.63 -8.49 5.44
C THR A 280 -2.05 -7.48 6.41
N ASP A 281 -1.23 -6.55 5.94
CA ASP A 281 -0.41 -5.66 6.78
C ASP A 281 0.71 -6.42 7.54
N TRP A 282 1.13 -7.59 7.04
CA TRP A 282 2.26 -8.33 7.62
C TRP A 282 3.58 -7.56 7.44
N PRO A 283 4.49 -7.56 8.42
CA PRO A 283 4.37 -8.12 9.77
C PRO A 283 3.84 -7.12 10.82
N ALA A 284 3.31 -5.95 10.42
CA ALA A 284 2.70 -4.99 11.33
C ALA A 284 1.49 -5.59 12.04
N ALA A 285 0.60 -6.25 11.30
CA ALA A 285 -0.38 -7.17 11.86
C ALA A 285 0.26 -8.54 12.08
N SER A 286 0.21 -9.07 13.30
CA SER A 286 0.76 -10.39 13.61
C SER A 286 0.00 -11.51 12.91
N ALA A 287 0.64 -12.68 12.78
CA ALA A 287 0.02 -13.88 12.22
C ALA A 287 -1.30 -14.27 12.92
N ASP A 288 -1.40 -14.03 14.22
CA ASP A 288 -2.63 -14.30 14.99
C ASP A 288 -3.73 -13.30 14.66
N ILE A 289 -3.41 -12.01 14.52
CA ILE A 289 -4.37 -10.98 14.09
C ILE A 289 -4.87 -11.31 12.67
N ILE A 290 -3.98 -11.60 11.74
CA ILE A 290 -4.35 -11.92 10.36
C ILE A 290 -5.27 -13.15 10.31
N THR A 291 -4.93 -14.20 11.07
CA THR A 291 -5.71 -15.44 11.10
C THR A 291 -7.05 -15.28 11.82
N ALA A 292 -7.09 -14.51 12.92
CA ALA A 292 -8.31 -14.36 13.72
C ALA A 292 -9.27 -13.29 13.19
N PHE A 293 -8.77 -12.29 12.46
CA PHE A 293 -9.59 -11.15 12.05
C PHE A 293 -9.54 -10.88 10.54
N THR A 294 -8.36 -10.69 9.92
CA THR A 294 -8.28 -10.25 8.51
C THR A 294 -8.86 -11.30 7.55
N VAL A 295 -8.45 -12.56 7.67
CA VAL A 295 -8.97 -13.63 6.81
C VAL A 295 -10.45 -13.88 7.07
N PRO A 296 -10.93 -14.06 8.33
CA PRO A 296 -12.36 -14.25 8.60
C PRO A 296 -13.24 -13.10 8.15
N ALA A 297 -12.79 -11.84 8.21
CA ALA A 297 -13.53 -10.69 7.74
C ALA A 297 -13.92 -10.79 6.25
N ILE A 298 -13.16 -11.53 5.46
CA ILE A 298 -13.49 -11.80 4.05
C ILE A 298 -14.27 -13.10 3.90
N GLU A 299 -13.83 -14.16 4.58
CA GLU A 299 -14.41 -15.50 4.37
C GLU A 299 -15.82 -15.65 4.96
N THR A 300 -16.12 -14.93 6.04
CA THR A 300 -17.39 -15.10 6.78
C THR A 300 -18.36 -13.92 6.64
N ASP A 301 -17.98 -12.82 5.99
CA ASP A 301 -18.87 -11.67 5.81
C ASP A 301 -20.06 -12.05 4.92
N PRO A 302 -21.32 -11.93 5.41
CA PRO A 302 -22.52 -12.35 4.68
C PRO A 302 -22.82 -11.49 3.44
N VAL A 303 -22.25 -10.31 3.32
CA VAL A 303 -22.39 -9.42 2.14
C VAL A 303 -21.56 -9.92 0.97
N LEU A 304 -20.51 -10.70 1.25
CA LEU A 304 -19.61 -11.21 0.24
C LEU A 304 -20.11 -12.55 -0.30
N THR A 305 -20.54 -12.56 -1.55
CA THR A 305 -20.76 -13.81 -2.31
C THR A 305 -19.43 -14.46 -2.65
N ASP A 306 -19.43 -15.76 -2.98
CA ASP A 306 -18.22 -16.48 -3.39
C ASP A 306 -17.51 -15.81 -4.58
N ARG A 307 -18.26 -15.24 -5.52
CA ARG A 307 -17.70 -14.48 -6.63
C ARG A 307 -16.95 -13.25 -6.13
N ARG A 308 -17.51 -12.52 -5.16
CA ARG A 308 -16.85 -11.34 -4.55
C ARG A 308 -15.61 -11.74 -3.78
N ARG A 309 -15.66 -12.82 -3.00
CA ARG A 309 -14.49 -13.36 -2.27
C ARG A 309 -13.36 -13.71 -3.22
N ARG A 310 -13.66 -14.44 -4.31
CA ARG A 310 -12.66 -14.75 -5.35
C ARG A 310 -12.08 -13.49 -5.99
N GLY A 311 -12.92 -12.47 -6.23
CA GLY A 311 -12.47 -11.16 -6.70
C GLY A 311 -11.46 -10.54 -5.76
N ILE A 312 -11.84 -10.36 -4.49
CA ILE A 312 -11.02 -9.73 -3.44
C ILE A 312 -9.73 -10.51 -3.22
N ASN A 313 -9.83 -11.83 -3.07
CA ASN A 313 -8.68 -12.67 -2.76
C ASN A 313 -7.64 -12.70 -3.89
N ARG A 314 -8.05 -12.53 -5.17
CA ARG A 314 -7.11 -12.69 -6.27
C ARG A 314 -7.47 -11.90 -7.54
N ALA A 315 -8.68 -12.07 -8.09
CA ALA A 315 -8.95 -11.66 -9.46
C ALA A 315 -8.85 -10.13 -9.66
N ASN A 316 -9.20 -9.34 -8.65
CA ASN A 316 -9.10 -7.88 -8.70
C ASN A 316 -7.63 -7.43 -8.75
N ALA A 317 -6.74 -8.09 -8.00
CA ALA A 317 -5.30 -7.80 -8.05
C ALA A 317 -4.71 -8.15 -9.42
N LEU A 318 -5.10 -9.29 -10.01
CA LEU A 318 -4.68 -9.68 -11.37
C LEU A 318 -5.23 -8.73 -12.45
N HIS A 319 -6.42 -8.18 -12.25
CA HIS A 319 -6.98 -7.17 -13.15
C HIS A 319 -6.21 -5.85 -13.07
N LEU A 320 -5.89 -5.41 -11.85
CA LEU A 320 -5.15 -4.17 -11.61
C LEU A 320 -3.68 -4.28 -12.01
N MET A 321 -3.05 -5.42 -11.74
CA MET A 321 -1.61 -5.69 -11.95
C MET A 321 -1.43 -6.99 -12.77
N PRO A 322 -1.67 -6.96 -14.11
CA PRO A 322 -1.70 -8.16 -14.94
C PRO A 322 -0.38 -8.97 -14.97
N SER A 323 0.75 -8.32 -14.67
CA SER A 323 2.06 -8.98 -14.59
C SER A 323 2.13 -10.04 -13.49
N LEU A 324 1.30 -9.93 -12.41
CA LEU A 324 1.21 -10.95 -11.36
C LEU A 324 0.70 -12.32 -11.86
N GLY A 325 0.05 -12.38 -13.01
CA GLY A 325 -0.41 -13.62 -13.63
C GLY A 325 0.62 -14.31 -14.53
N ARG A 326 1.80 -13.70 -14.71
CA ARG A 326 2.87 -14.20 -15.60
C ARG A 326 4.06 -14.78 -14.83
N ALA A 327 4.04 -14.69 -13.51
CA ALA A 327 5.09 -15.17 -12.61
C ALA A 327 4.93 -16.65 -12.26
#